data_75d360ab71c6acceaad6888ab7c76a1a
#
_entry.id   75d360ab71c6acceaad6888ab7c76a1a
#
_cell.length_a   1.000
_cell.length_b   1.000
_cell.length_c   1.000
_cell.angle_alpha   90.00
_cell.angle_beta   90.00
_cell.angle_gamma   90.00
#
_symmetry.space_group_name_H-M   'P 1'
#
loop_
_entity.id
_entity.type
_entity.pdbx_description
1 polymer ?
#
loop_
_entity_poly.entity_id
_entity_poly.type
_entity_poly.pdbx_seq_one_letter_code
_entity_poly.pdbx_strand_id
1 'polypeptide(L)'
;ELSRYKPIFDRLRAMRPHQLSDEMERFLHDQSVVGASAWNRLFDETIAGLTFVVDGEEYNIEGVLNFLSEQDRDSREAAARELARVFGENIKIFSRVHNTLTKEKEVEDRWRKMPSPQAGRHLANHVEPEVVEALRNAVVAAYPKLSHRYYELKRKWLGLDTLQVWDRN
;
A
#
# COMPACT_ATOMS: atom_id res chain seq x y z
N GLU A 1 33.21 -23.44 5.77
CA GLU A 1 33.10 -22.03 6.23
C GLU A 1 32.14 -21.18 5.35
N LEU A 2 32.04 -21.46 4.03
CA LEU A 2 31.18 -20.70 3.12
C LEU A 2 29.70 -21.09 3.17
N SER A 3 29.34 -22.20 3.80
CA SER A 3 27.96 -22.70 3.87
C SER A 3 26.97 -21.71 4.51
N ARG A 4 27.42 -20.90 5.46
CA ARG A 4 26.62 -19.84 6.09
C ARG A 4 26.15 -18.76 5.11
N TYR A 5 26.85 -18.58 3.98
CA TYR A 5 26.49 -17.61 2.95
C TYR A 5 25.58 -18.19 1.85
N LYS A 6 25.31 -19.50 1.91
CA LYS A 6 24.47 -20.17 0.90
C LYS A 6 23.14 -19.44 0.64
N PRO A 7 22.37 -18.98 1.67
CA PRO A 7 21.11 -18.27 1.42
C PRO A 7 21.30 -16.98 0.61
N ILE A 8 22.41 -16.27 0.82
CA ILE A 8 22.72 -15.04 0.07
C ILE A 8 23.00 -15.38 -1.41
N PHE A 9 23.78 -16.43 -1.67
CA PHE A 9 24.07 -16.86 -3.03
C PHE A 9 22.84 -17.40 -3.76
N ASP A 10 22.00 -18.15 -3.07
CA ASP A 10 20.74 -18.66 -3.63
C ASP A 10 19.80 -17.49 -4.02
N ARG A 11 19.75 -16.46 -3.20
CA ARG A 11 19.03 -15.22 -3.47
C ARG A 11 19.54 -14.50 -4.72
N LEU A 12 20.85 -14.28 -4.80
CA LEU A 12 21.47 -13.64 -5.96
C LEU A 12 21.24 -14.43 -7.25
N ARG A 13 21.28 -15.76 -7.15
CA ARG A 13 20.99 -16.65 -8.29
C ARG A 13 19.54 -16.58 -8.74
N ALA A 14 18.59 -16.50 -7.79
CA ALA A 14 17.17 -16.39 -8.11
C ALA A 14 16.85 -15.11 -8.90
N MET A 15 17.54 -14.00 -8.62
CA MET A 15 17.40 -12.73 -9.35
C MET A 15 18.09 -12.72 -10.73
N ARG A 16 19.05 -13.59 -10.97
CA ARG A 16 19.89 -13.57 -12.18
C ARG A 16 19.12 -13.64 -13.51
N PRO A 17 18.04 -14.44 -13.66
CA PRO A 17 17.25 -14.46 -14.91
C PRO A 17 16.55 -13.15 -15.23
N HIS A 18 16.41 -12.27 -14.23
CA HIS A 18 15.69 -10.99 -14.29
C HIS A 18 16.63 -9.78 -14.33
N GLN A 19 17.94 -10.01 -14.32
CA GLN A 19 18.93 -8.95 -14.50
C GLN A 19 19.03 -8.54 -15.96
N LEU A 20 19.20 -7.27 -16.19
CA LEU A 20 19.49 -6.68 -17.50
C LEU A 20 21.00 -6.60 -17.72
N SER A 21 21.44 -6.04 -18.84
CA SER A 21 22.87 -5.75 -19.02
C SER A 21 23.35 -4.70 -18.04
N ASP A 22 24.64 -4.71 -17.70
CA ASP A 22 25.24 -3.75 -16.78
C ASP A 22 24.99 -2.29 -17.20
N GLU A 23 24.98 -2.02 -18.50
CA GLU A 23 24.68 -0.70 -19.03
C GLU A 23 23.25 -0.29 -18.78
N MET A 24 22.29 -1.19 -18.99
CA MET A 24 20.88 -0.95 -18.72
C MET A 24 20.60 -0.79 -17.23
N GLU A 25 21.23 -1.60 -16.38
CA GLU A 25 21.06 -1.48 -14.92
C GLU A 25 21.59 -0.12 -14.43
N ARG A 26 22.73 0.36 -14.93
CA ARG A 26 23.24 1.69 -14.61
C ARG A 26 22.29 2.79 -15.08
N PHE A 27 21.81 2.70 -16.32
CA PHE A 27 20.87 3.67 -16.86
C PHE A 27 19.59 3.74 -16.02
N LEU A 28 18.99 2.58 -15.67
CA LEU A 28 17.79 2.53 -14.83
C LEU A 28 18.05 3.08 -13.43
N HIS A 29 19.23 2.82 -12.86
CA HIS A 29 19.63 3.38 -11.57
C HIS A 29 19.68 4.91 -11.62
N ASP A 30 20.37 5.48 -12.61
CA ASP A 30 20.46 6.93 -12.77
C ASP A 30 19.08 7.55 -13.06
N GLN A 31 18.27 6.88 -13.89
CA GLN A 31 16.91 7.29 -14.23
C GLN A 31 15.95 7.27 -13.03
N SER A 32 16.19 6.42 -12.03
CA SER A 32 15.31 6.25 -10.89
C SER A 32 15.06 7.55 -10.10
N VAL A 33 16.04 8.47 -10.11
CA VAL A 33 15.93 9.77 -9.41
C VAL A 33 14.84 10.66 -9.99
N VAL A 34 14.63 10.60 -11.31
CA VAL A 34 13.60 11.36 -12.05
C VAL A 34 12.40 10.49 -12.43
N GLY A 35 12.48 9.18 -12.19
CA GLY A 35 11.40 8.19 -12.32
C GLY A 35 10.61 8.01 -11.01
N ALA A 36 10.50 6.77 -10.54
CA ALA A 36 9.72 6.39 -9.35
C ALA A 36 10.02 7.26 -8.13
N SER A 37 11.29 7.59 -7.87
CA SER A 37 11.68 8.40 -6.72
C SER A 37 11.09 9.82 -6.77
N ALA A 38 11.00 10.43 -7.97
CA ALA A 38 10.40 11.75 -8.12
C ALA A 38 8.88 11.71 -7.86
N TRP A 39 8.19 10.67 -8.35
CA TRP A 39 6.76 10.51 -8.12
C TRP A 39 6.42 10.18 -6.67
N ASN A 40 7.27 9.40 -5.98
CA ASN A 40 7.12 9.17 -4.55
C ASN A 40 7.30 10.45 -3.74
N ARG A 41 8.35 11.26 -4.03
CA ARG A 41 8.52 12.57 -3.39
C ARG A 41 7.34 13.49 -3.62
N LEU A 42 6.81 13.55 -4.85
CA LEU A 42 5.62 14.35 -5.14
C LEU A 42 4.41 13.90 -4.31
N PHE A 43 4.22 12.60 -4.14
CA PHE A 43 3.17 12.07 -3.26
C PHE A 43 3.39 12.50 -1.81
N ASP A 44 4.59 12.29 -1.28
CA ASP A 44 4.93 12.62 0.11
C ASP A 44 4.79 14.13 0.39
N GLU A 45 5.30 14.98 -0.50
CA GLU A 45 5.16 16.43 -0.41
C GLU A 45 3.70 16.88 -0.50
N THR A 46 2.91 16.24 -1.38
CA THR A 46 1.48 16.54 -1.49
C THR A 46 0.75 16.19 -0.20
N ILE A 47 0.94 14.99 0.34
CA ILE A 47 0.30 14.54 1.60
C ILE A 47 0.72 15.44 2.76
N ALA A 48 2.01 15.77 2.87
CA ALA A 48 2.54 16.62 3.95
C ALA A 48 1.98 18.06 3.90
N GLY A 49 1.63 18.54 2.71
CA GLY A 49 1.06 19.86 2.49
C GLY A 49 -0.47 19.95 2.67
N LEU A 50 -1.16 18.81 2.87
CA LEU A 50 -2.63 18.83 3.06
C LEU A 50 -2.99 19.33 4.45
N THR A 51 -4.05 20.14 4.51
CA THR A 51 -4.69 20.60 5.74
C THR A 51 -6.11 20.06 5.82
N PHE A 52 -6.49 19.57 6.98
CA PHE A 52 -7.79 19.02 7.30
C PHE A 52 -8.43 19.84 8.41
N VAL A 53 -9.72 20.13 8.31
CA VAL A 53 -10.44 20.93 9.31
C VAL A 53 -11.46 20.05 10.02
N VAL A 54 -11.29 19.89 11.34
CA VAL A 54 -12.27 19.20 12.21
C VAL A 54 -12.63 20.12 13.36
N ASP A 55 -13.91 20.33 13.57
CA ASP A 55 -14.46 21.22 14.62
C ASP A 55 -13.90 22.67 14.56
N GLY A 56 -13.53 23.14 13.37
CA GLY A 56 -13.01 24.48 13.14
C GLY A 56 -11.49 24.64 13.35
N GLU A 57 -10.80 23.57 13.72
CA GLU A 57 -9.36 23.54 13.93
C GLU A 57 -8.65 22.83 12.78
N GLU A 58 -7.43 23.28 12.44
CA GLU A 58 -6.62 22.73 11.36
C GLU A 58 -5.70 21.61 11.85
N TYR A 59 -5.64 20.53 11.09
CA TYR A 59 -4.81 19.35 11.37
C TYR A 59 -4.03 18.92 10.13
N ASN A 60 -2.86 18.33 10.34
CA ASN A 60 -2.15 17.56 9.33
C ASN A 60 -2.78 16.15 9.21
N ILE A 61 -2.26 15.34 8.28
CA ILE A 61 -2.77 13.98 8.04
C ILE A 61 -2.74 13.10 9.31
N GLU A 62 -1.69 13.17 10.11
CA GLU A 62 -1.58 12.36 11.34
C GLU A 62 -2.59 12.80 12.38
N GLY A 63 -2.75 14.11 12.55
CA GLY A 63 -3.74 14.69 13.46
C GLY A 63 -5.16 14.25 13.14
N VAL A 64 -5.58 14.37 11.88
CA VAL A 64 -6.95 13.96 11.50
C VAL A 64 -7.16 12.45 11.60
N LEU A 65 -6.13 11.62 11.32
CA LEU A 65 -6.23 10.17 11.45
C LEU A 65 -6.44 9.72 12.90
N ASN A 66 -5.95 10.45 13.89
CA ASN A 66 -6.16 10.13 15.31
C ASN A 66 -7.65 10.15 15.69
N PHE A 67 -8.41 11.09 15.11
CA PHE A 67 -9.86 11.15 15.35
C PHE A 67 -10.61 9.88 14.95
N LEU A 68 -10.10 9.12 13.97
CA LEU A 68 -10.76 7.84 13.57
C LEU A 68 -10.74 6.77 14.67
N SER A 69 -9.95 6.98 15.72
CA SER A 69 -9.87 6.08 16.88
C SER A 69 -10.51 6.65 18.14
N GLU A 70 -11.14 7.82 18.07
CA GLU A 70 -11.83 8.43 19.20
C GLU A 70 -13.07 7.62 19.59
N GLN A 71 -13.44 7.71 20.87
CA GLN A 71 -14.64 7.03 21.38
C GLN A 71 -15.92 7.67 20.84
N ASP A 72 -15.93 9.00 20.69
CA ASP A 72 -17.03 9.73 20.12
C ASP A 72 -17.21 9.42 18.63
N ARG A 73 -18.42 8.97 18.27
CA ARG A 73 -18.73 8.59 16.89
C ARG A 73 -18.82 9.78 15.96
N ASP A 74 -19.32 10.91 16.44
CA ASP A 74 -19.52 12.11 15.62
C ASP A 74 -18.16 12.70 15.24
N SER A 75 -17.18 12.69 16.14
CA SER A 75 -15.80 13.05 15.86
C SER A 75 -15.14 12.13 14.82
N ARG A 76 -15.38 10.81 14.92
CA ARG A 76 -14.88 9.86 13.87
C ARG A 76 -15.50 10.13 12.51
N GLU A 77 -16.82 10.40 12.47
CA GLU A 77 -17.54 10.71 11.23
C GLU A 77 -17.03 12.02 10.61
N ALA A 78 -16.88 13.07 11.41
CA ALA A 78 -16.37 14.37 10.96
C ALA A 78 -14.98 14.22 10.31
N ALA A 79 -14.05 13.53 10.97
CA ALA A 79 -12.72 13.26 10.45
C ALA A 79 -12.75 12.42 9.16
N ALA A 80 -13.56 11.37 9.10
CA ALA A 80 -13.66 10.53 7.91
C ALA A 80 -14.21 11.29 6.71
N ARG A 81 -15.21 12.16 6.91
CA ARG A 81 -15.78 13.02 5.87
C ARG A 81 -14.77 14.06 5.38
N GLU A 82 -14.03 14.67 6.31
CA GLU A 82 -13.01 15.64 5.95
C GLU A 82 -11.85 15.00 5.17
N LEU A 83 -11.38 13.81 5.59
CA LEU A 83 -10.42 13.03 4.82
C LEU A 83 -10.93 12.75 3.39
N ALA A 84 -12.18 12.33 3.26
CA ALA A 84 -12.79 12.05 1.95
C ALA A 84 -12.90 13.33 1.09
N ARG A 85 -13.23 14.48 1.69
CA ARG A 85 -13.29 15.77 1.00
C ARG A 85 -11.92 16.18 0.47
N VAL A 86 -10.93 16.26 1.35
CA VAL A 86 -9.58 16.76 0.98
C VAL A 86 -8.91 15.83 -0.03
N PHE A 87 -8.99 14.51 0.17
CA PHE A 87 -8.46 13.56 -0.81
C PHE A 87 -9.22 13.60 -2.13
N GLY A 88 -10.53 13.79 -2.09
CA GLY A 88 -11.37 13.97 -3.29
C GLY A 88 -10.96 15.19 -4.13
N GLU A 89 -10.67 16.31 -3.48
CA GLU A 89 -10.18 17.53 -4.14
C GLU A 89 -8.82 17.31 -4.83
N ASN A 90 -7.98 16.44 -4.27
CA ASN A 90 -6.65 16.11 -4.77
C ASN A 90 -6.58 14.81 -5.60
N ILE A 91 -7.73 14.19 -5.90
CA ILE A 91 -7.80 12.87 -6.55
C ILE A 91 -7.05 12.82 -7.89
N LYS A 92 -7.00 13.93 -8.61
CA LYS A 92 -6.32 13.99 -9.92
C LYS A 92 -4.82 13.77 -9.80
N ILE A 93 -4.17 14.37 -8.79
CA ILE A 93 -2.73 14.19 -8.57
C ILE A 93 -2.44 12.79 -8.06
N PHE A 94 -3.21 12.28 -7.11
CA PHE A 94 -3.06 10.92 -6.58
C PHE A 94 -3.25 9.86 -7.67
N SER A 95 -4.26 10.02 -8.52
CA SER A 95 -4.48 9.12 -9.66
C SER A 95 -3.31 9.20 -10.66
N ARG A 96 -2.76 10.39 -10.90
CA ARG A 96 -1.62 10.56 -11.80
C ARG A 96 -0.39 9.84 -11.25
N VAL A 97 -0.06 10.06 -9.98
CA VAL A 97 1.08 9.40 -9.31
C VAL A 97 0.92 7.88 -9.37
N HIS A 98 -0.23 7.37 -8.94
CA HIS A 98 -0.52 5.93 -8.93
C HIS A 98 -0.40 5.30 -10.33
N ASN A 99 -1.04 5.90 -11.33
CA ASN A 99 -1.02 5.38 -12.69
C ASN A 99 0.38 5.42 -13.31
N THR A 100 1.17 6.45 -12.99
CA THR A 100 2.55 6.57 -13.50
C THR A 100 3.45 5.50 -12.88
N LEU A 101 3.43 5.34 -11.55
CA LEU A 101 4.21 4.32 -10.86
C LEU A 101 3.81 2.89 -11.29
N THR A 102 2.51 2.65 -11.46
CA THR A 102 2.01 1.35 -11.97
C THR A 102 2.51 1.08 -13.38
N LYS A 103 2.52 2.11 -14.25
CA LYS A 103 3.01 1.96 -15.61
C LYS A 103 4.51 1.80 -15.69
N GLU A 104 5.27 2.51 -14.87
CA GLU A 104 6.73 2.35 -14.76
C GLU A 104 7.07 0.92 -14.34
N LYS A 105 6.40 0.43 -13.30
CA LYS A 105 6.56 -0.97 -12.85
C LYS A 105 6.23 -1.98 -13.96
N GLU A 106 5.14 -1.80 -14.71
CA GLU A 106 4.78 -2.69 -15.83
C GLU A 106 5.89 -2.72 -16.90
N VAL A 107 6.45 -1.55 -17.23
CA VAL A 107 7.54 -1.46 -18.21
C VAL A 107 8.77 -2.21 -17.69
N GLU A 108 9.16 -1.98 -16.43
CA GLU A 108 10.32 -2.64 -15.83
C GLU A 108 10.11 -4.16 -15.74
N ASP A 109 8.96 -4.62 -15.26
CA ASP A 109 8.61 -6.05 -15.16
C ASP A 109 8.71 -6.75 -16.53
N ARG A 110 8.25 -6.10 -17.59
CA ARG A 110 8.33 -6.61 -18.95
C ARG A 110 9.77 -6.75 -19.45
N TRP A 111 10.61 -5.75 -19.21
CA TRP A 111 12.03 -5.80 -19.57
C TRP A 111 12.77 -6.87 -18.77
N ARG A 112 12.47 -7.02 -17.49
CA ARG A 112 13.04 -8.03 -16.60
C ARG A 112 12.42 -9.42 -16.78
N LYS A 113 11.44 -9.56 -17.67
CA LYS A 113 10.72 -10.83 -17.92
C LYS A 113 10.11 -11.40 -16.65
N MET A 114 9.51 -10.56 -15.81
CA MET A 114 8.79 -11.01 -14.63
C MET A 114 7.52 -11.76 -15.05
N PRO A 115 7.24 -12.96 -14.51
CA PRO A 115 6.10 -13.77 -14.91
C PRO A 115 4.75 -13.21 -14.43
N SER A 116 4.75 -12.35 -13.42
CA SER A 116 3.56 -11.69 -12.87
C SER A 116 3.93 -10.38 -12.19
N PRO A 117 2.97 -9.46 -11.97
CA PRO A 117 3.22 -8.21 -11.24
C PRO A 117 3.74 -8.41 -9.81
N GLN A 118 3.44 -9.54 -9.18
CA GLN A 118 3.88 -9.89 -7.82
C GLN A 118 5.24 -10.58 -7.77
N ALA A 119 5.74 -11.10 -8.91
CA ALA A 119 6.93 -11.94 -8.95
C ALA A 119 8.17 -11.25 -8.35
N GLY A 120 8.40 -9.99 -8.66
CA GLY A 120 9.49 -9.22 -8.09
C GLY A 120 9.42 -9.13 -6.55
N ARG A 121 8.20 -9.00 -6.00
CA ARG A 121 7.99 -8.98 -4.55
C ARG A 121 8.20 -10.36 -3.93
N HIS A 122 7.75 -11.42 -4.58
CA HIS A 122 7.99 -12.80 -4.12
C HIS A 122 9.50 -13.09 -4.05
N LEU A 123 10.25 -12.73 -5.09
CA LEU A 123 11.72 -12.85 -5.11
C LEU A 123 12.38 -12.04 -3.98
N ALA A 124 11.99 -10.79 -3.80
CA ALA A 124 12.52 -9.92 -2.75
C ALA A 124 12.25 -10.45 -1.33
N ASN A 125 11.09 -11.06 -1.13
CA ASN A 125 10.67 -11.65 0.14
C ASN A 125 11.14 -13.11 0.34
N HIS A 126 11.79 -13.71 -0.66
CA HIS A 126 12.21 -15.13 -0.63
C HIS A 126 11.06 -16.08 -0.32
N VAL A 127 9.92 -15.88 -0.95
CA VAL A 127 8.73 -16.69 -0.78
C VAL A 127 8.27 -17.24 -2.13
N GLU A 128 7.89 -18.51 -2.15
CA GLU A 128 7.34 -19.16 -3.33
C GLU A 128 5.91 -18.65 -3.58
N PRO A 129 5.50 -18.45 -4.85
CA PRO A 129 4.15 -17.99 -5.20
C PRO A 129 3.04 -18.85 -4.59
N GLU A 130 3.24 -20.17 -4.51
CA GLU A 130 2.29 -21.14 -3.95
C GLU A 130 2.02 -20.91 -2.47
N VAL A 131 3.04 -20.48 -1.71
CA VAL A 131 2.90 -20.13 -0.27
C VAL A 131 2.03 -18.89 -0.12
N VAL A 132 2.25 -17.87 -0.96
CA VAL A 132 1.45 -16.64 -0.94
C VAL A 132 0.00 -16.93 -1.32
N GLU A 133 -0.23 -17.78 -2.34
CA GLU A 133 -1.57 -18.16 -2.77
C GLU A 133 -2.28 -19.01 -1.70
N ALA A 134 -1.57 -19.91 -1.04
CA ALA A 134 -2.12 -20.71 0.06
C ALA A 134 -2.54 -19.79 1.24
N LEU A 135 -1.70 -18.81 1.60
CA LEU A 135 -2.04 -17.82 2.62
C LEU A 135 -3.28 -17.01 2.22
N ARG A 136 -3.31 -16.47 1.00
CA ARG A 136 -4.46 -15.73 0.48
C ARG A 136 -5.74 -16.55 0.58
N ASN A 137 -5.70 -17.79 0.12
CA ASN A 137 -6.87 -18.67 0.12
C ASN A 137 -7.34 -18.99 1.54
N ALA A 138 -6.42 -19.24 2.47
CA ALA A 138 -6.74 -19.46 3.88
C ALA A 138 -7.40 -18.22 4.51
N VAL A 139 -6.87 -17.02 4.26
CA VAL A 139 -7.41 -15.75 4.75
C VAL A 139 -8.81 -15.50 4.19
N VAL A 140 -9.00 -15.64 2.88
CA VAL A 140 -10.32 -15.44 2.24
C VAL A 140 -11.36 -16.44 2.77
N ALA A 141 -10.98 -17.71 2.94
CA ALA A 141 -11.86 -18.73 3.52
C ALA A 141 -12.23 -18.46 4.99
N ALA A 142 -11.38 -17.73 5.71
CA ALA A 142 -11.63 -17.36 7.11
C ALA A 142 -12.57 -16.13 7.26
N TYR A 143 -12.72 -15.27 6.26
CA TYR A 143 -13.52 -14.04 6.36
C TYR A 143 -14.93 -14.25 6.93
N PRO A 144 -15.76 -15.21 6.48
CA PRO A 144 -17.10 -15.38 7.00
C PRO A 144 -17.13 -15.75 8.49
N LYS A 145 -16.10 -16.49 8.94
CA LYS A 145 -16.01 -16.98 10.32
C LYS A 145 -15.39 -15.99 11.31
N LEU A 146 -14.55 -15.10 10.80
CA LEU A 146 -13.78 -14.15 11.62
C LEU A 146 -14.25 -12.70 11.39
N SER A 147 -13.78 -12.05 10.34
CA SER A 147 -14.00 -10.61 10.15
C SER A 147 -15.46 -10.24 9.91
N HIS A 148 -16.19 -10.99 9.09
CA HIS A 148 -17.64 -10.70 8.89
C HIS A 148 -18.41 -10.87 10.18
N ARG A 149 -18.13 -11.96 10.92
CA ARG A 149 -18.75 -12.20 12.22
C ARG A 149 -18.39 -11.12 13.24
N TYR A 150 -17.13 -10.69 13.27
CA TYR A 150 -16.70 -9.62 14.16
C TYR A 150 -17.45 -8.32 13.89
N TYR A 151 -17.55 -7.88 12.64
CA TYR A 151 -18.26 -6.65 12.30
C TYR A 151 -19.76 -6.75 12.56
N GLU A 152 -20.37 -7.92 12.36
CA GLU A 152 -21.77 -8.13 12.74
C GLU A 152 -21.98 -8.03 14.27
N LEU A 153 -21.08 -8.57 15.09
CA LEU A 153 -21.10 -8.40 16.54
C LEU A 153 -20.86 -6.94 16.94
N LYS A 154 -19.89 -6.27 16.33
CA LYS A 154 -19.59 -4.86 16.58
C LYS A 154 -20.80 -3.98 16.28
N ARG A 155 -21.45 -4.21 15.14
CA ARG A 155 -22.69 -3.52 14.78
C ARG A 155 -23.74 -3.61 15.88
N LYS A 156 -23.95 -4.82 16.44
CA LYS A 156 -24.90 -5.06 17.54
C LYS A 156 -24.48 -4.36 18.84
N TRP A 157 -23.18 -4.43 19.18
CA TRP A 157 -22.67 -3.78 20.39
C TRP A 157 -22.82 -2.27 20.35
N LEU A 158 -22.67 -1.67 19.18
CA LEU A 158 -22.85 -0.24 18.98
C LEU A 158 -24.31 0.17 18.79
N GLY A 159 -25.27 -0.78 18.72
CA GLY A 159 -26.68 -0.51 18.52
C GLY A 159 -27.00 0.12 17.15
N LEU A 160 -26.19 -0.15 16.14
CA LEU A 160 -26.32 0.45 14.82
C LEU A 160 -27.05 -0.49 13.85
N ASP A 161 -27.85 0.08 12.96
CA ASP A 161 -28.45 -0.66 11.84
C ASP A 161 -27.40 -1.02 10.79
N THR A 162 -26.43 -0.13 10.54
CA THR A 162 -25.35 -0.30 9.57
C THR A 162 -24.07 0.33 10.11
N LEU A 163 -22.94 -0.39 9.97
CA LEU A 163 -21.62 0.18 10.22
C LEU A 163 -21.19 1.04 9.04
N GLN A 164 -20.59 2.16 9.34
CA GLN A 164 -19.94 3.04 8.37
C GLN A 164 -18.41 2.87 8.43
N VAL A 165 -17.69 3.48 7.49
CA VAL A 165 -16.21 3.38 7.46
C VAL A 165 -15.56 3.91 8.74
N TRP A 166 -16.15 4.89 9.40
CA TRP A 166 -15.70 5.47 10.67
C TRP A 166 -16.05 4.65 11.91
N ASP A 167 -16.79 3.56 11.73
CA ASP A 167 -17.09 2.60 12.81
C ASP A 167 -16.12 1.39 12.77
N ARG A 168 -15.08 1.45 11.94
CA ARG A 168 -14.13 0.35 11.73
C ARG A 168 -13.24 0.09 12.94
N ASN A 169 -12.76 1.13 13.62
CA ASN A 169 -11.82 1.06 14.75
C ASN A 169 -12.55 0.96 16.09
#